data_c6be5f94c307362616671d9993bc3b93
#
_entry.id   c6be5f94c307362616671d9993bc3b93
#
_cell.length_a   1.000
_cell.length_b   1.000
_cell.length_c   1.000
_cell.angle_alpha   90.00
_cell.angle_beta   90.00
_cell.angle_gamma   90.00
#
_symmetry.space_group_name_H-M   'P 1'
#
loop_
_entity.id
_entity.type
_entity.pdbx_description
1 polymer ?
#
loop_
_entity_poly.entity_id
_entity_poly.type
_entity_poly.pdbx_seq_one_letter_code
_entity_poly.pdbx_strand_id
1 'polypeptide(L)'
;DLNLLLETIKIPNFNIRYQLISSNEEKNVFRGFHYQKKPYEQTKILIVHKGSIKDIMFPLDQPKQSSIIECDLEAGDVIVIPNNFAHGFYTKSRNVLLQYLMDQKFSPEHYSGFSPLEYINNHPFDSEPIISIKDRNLPDLKF
;
A
#
# COMPACT_ATOMS: atom_id res chain seq x y z
N ASP A 1 21.91 -2.14 0.86
CA ASP A 1 22.12 -3.07 -0.26
C ASP A 1 20.85 -3.90 -0.46
N LEU A 2 20.33 -3.90 -1.68
CA LEU A 2 19.09 -4.59 -2.04
C LEU A 2 19.20 -6.12 -1.88
N ASN A 3 20.34 -6.68 -2.20
CA ASN A 3 20.57 -8.11 -2.06
C ASN A 3 20.52 -8.54 -0.60
N LEU A 4 21.15 -7.77 0.28
CA LEU A 4 21.11 -8.02 1.73
C LEU A 4 19.68 -7.94 2.27
N LEU A 5 18.88 -6.98 1.78
CA LEU A 5 17.47 -6.85 2.14
C LEU A 5 16.67 -8.11 1.74
N LEU A 6 16.81 -8.57 0.50
CA LEU A 6 16.11 -9.76 0.00
C LEU A 6 16.52 -11.04 0.74
N GLU A 7 17.82 -11.18 1.04
CA GLU A 7 18.32 -12.30 1.86
C GLU A 7 17.76 -12.28 3.29
N THR A 8 17.63 -11.09 3.87
CA THR A 8 17.12 -10.92 5.24
C THR A 8 15.62 -11.21 5.33
N ILE A 9 14.83 -10.74 4.38
CA ILE A 9 13.37 -10.89 4.37
C ILE A 9 12.96 -12.34 4.08
N LYS A 10 13.76 -13.10 3.35
CA LYS A 10 13.53 -14.53 3.04
C LYS A 10 12.13 -14.83 2.51
N ILE A 11 11.69 -14.07 1.51
CA ILE A 11 10.42 -14.35 0.82
C ILE A 11 10.66 -15.46 -0.21
N PRO A 12 10.02 -16.62 -0.07
CA PRO A 12 10.18 -17.70 -1.04
C PRO A 12 9.75 -17.28 -2.45
N ASN A 13 10.58 -17.59 -3.45
CA ASN A 13 10.29 -17.34 -4.87
C ASN A 13 10.05 -15.87 -5.24
N PHE A 14 10.57 -14.92 -4.46
CA PHE A 14 10.46 -13.51 -4.77
C PHE A 14 11.56 -13.08 -5.74
N ASN A 15 11.14 -12.65 -6.93
CA ASN A 15 12.02 -12.05 -7.94
C ASN A 15 11.49 -10.67 -8.30
N ILE A 16 12.30 -9.63 -8.20
CA ILE A 16 11.90 -8.27 -8.54
C ILE A 16 11.63 -8.18 -10.04
N ARG A 17 10.41 -7.87 -10.41
CA ARG A 17 9.98 -7.64 -11.80
C ARG A 17 9.52 -6.23 -12.07
N TYR A 18 9.22 -5.46 -11.02
CA TYR A 18 8.77 -4.09 -11.11
C TYR A 18 9.21 -3.29 -9.88
N GLN A 19 9.55 -2.04 -10.08
CA GLN A 19 9.89 -1.10 -9.01
C GLN A 19 9.10 0.19 -9.18
N LEU A 20 8.71 0.80 -8.09
CA LEU A 20 8.02 2.08 -8.07
C LEU A 20 8.58 2.95 -6.94
N ILE A 21 8.87 4.22 -7.27
CA ILE A 21 9.18 5.25 -6.29
C ILE A 21 7.96 6.15 -6.16
N SER A 22 7.47 6.31 -4.93
CA SER A 22 6.35 7.20 -4.60
C SER A 22 6.85 8.35 -3.75
N SER A 23 6.77 9.56 -4.30
CA SER A 23 7.09 10.80 -3.59
C SER A 23 5.82 11.56 -3.26
N ASN A 24 5.63 11.92 -1.99
CA ASN A 24 4.46 12.63 -1.49
C ASN A 24 4.92 13.83 -0.67
N GLU A 25 4.72 15.02 -1.23
CA GLU A 25 5.19 16.26 -0.59
C GLU A 25 4.32 16.67 0.59
N GLU A 26 3.02 16.40 0.50
CA GLU A 26 2.05 16.83 1.50
C GLU A 26 1.81 15.78 2.59
N LYS A 27 1.51 16.28 3.80
CA LYS A 27 0.92 15.49 4.88
C LYS A 27 -0.57 15.24 4.61
N ASN A 28 -1.13 14.22 5.23
CA ASN A 28 -2.55 13.85 5.14
C ASN A 28 -2.99 13.35 3.74
N VAL A 29 -2.07 12.86 2.94
CA VAL A 29 -2.41 12.22 1.65
C VAL A 29 -2.75 10.76 1.89
N PHE A 30 -3.91 10.33 1.45
CA PHE A 30 -4.31 8.94 1.40
C PHE A 30 -4.19 8.40 -0.03
N ARG A 31 -3.51 7.25 -0.20
CA ARG A 31 -3.42 6.53 -1.47
C ARG A 31 -3.85 5.09 -1.28
N GLY A 32 -4.74 4.64 -2.10
CA GLY A 32 -5.29 3.28 -2.05
C GLY A 32 -6.82 3.26 -2.02
N PHE A 33 -7.36 2.11 -1.87
CA PHE A 33 -6.68 0.82 -1.72
C PHE A 33 -6.46 0.18 -3.10
N HIS A 34 -5.26 -0.36 -3.35
CA HIS A 34 -4.92 -0.89 -4.66
C HIS A 34 -4.44 -2.34 -4.59
N TYR A 35 -4.71 -3.10 -5.67
CA TYR A 35 -4.19 -4.44 -5.91
C TYR A 35 -4.21 -4.76 -7.41
N GLN A 36 -3.58 -5.85 -7.81
CA GLN A 36 -3.75 -6.41 -9.16
C GLN A 36 -4.46 -7.75 -9.09
N LYS A 37 -5.36 -7.96 -10.07
CA LYS A 37 -6.13 -9.20 -10.23
C LYS A 37 -5.27 -10.31 -10.81
N LYS A 38 -5.69 -11.57 -10.58
CA LYS A 38 -5.09 -12.75 -11.21
C LYS A 38 -5.07 -12.62 -12.73
N PRO A 39 -4.01 -13.08 -13.39
CA PRO A 39 -2.80 -13.73 -12.87
C PRO A 39 -1.64 -12.76 -12.58
N TYR A 40 -1.91 -11.48 -12.37
CA TYR A 40 -0.89 -10.42 -12.19
C TYR A 40 -0.79 -9.91 -10.75
N GLU A 41 -1.19 -10.72 -9.78
CA GLU A 41 -1.07 -10.36 -8.37
C GLU A 41 0.39 -10.05 -8.02
N GLN A 42 0.58 -9.04 -7.19
CA GLN A 42 1.92 -8.59 -6.78
C GLN A 42 2.12 -8.76 -5.29
N THR A 43 3.12 -9.54 -4.88
CA THR A 43 3.72 -9.41 -3.56
C THR A 43 4.64 -8.19 -3.60
N LYS A 44 4.52 -7.33 -2.61
CA LYS A 44 5.24 -6.05 -2.55
C LYS A 44 6.11 -5.99 -1.31
N ILE A 45 7.33 -5.50 -1.48
CA ILE A 45 8.17 -5.03 -0.39
C ILE A 45 8.09 -3.52 -0.40
N LEU A 46 7.61 -2.93 0.68
CA LEU A 46 7.55 -1.49 0.87
C LEU A 46 8.69 -1.04 1.77
N ILE A 47 9.47 -0.09 1.30
CA ILE A 47 10.59 0.53 2.01
C ILE A 47 10.27 2.00 2.23
N VAL A 48 10.30 2.47 3.48
CA VAL A 48 10.18 3.88 3.81
C VAL A 48 11.57 4.50 3.84
N HIS A 49 11.87 5.36 2.87
CA HIS A 49 13.17 6.06 2.79
C HIS A 49 13.16 7.38 3.55
N LYS A 50 12.02 8.07 3.57
CA LYS A 50 11.88 9.36 4.24
C LYS A 50 10.46 9.58 4.72
N GLY A 51 10.31 10.25 5.86
CA GLY A 51 9.02 10.59 6.45
C GLY A 51 8.38 9.44 7.23
N SER A 52 7.10 9.58 7.51
CA SER A 52 6.31 8.61 8.24
C SER A 52 4.92 8.42 7.62
N ILE A 53 4.42 7.19 7.68
CA ILE A 53 3.12 6.81 7.15
C ILE A 53 2.36 5.93 8.14
N LYS A 54 1.05 5.86 8.00
CA LYS A 54 0.25 4.72 8.44
C LYS A 54 0.01 3.85 7.21
N ASP A 55 0.49 2.63 7.27
CA ASP A 55 0.25 1.61 6.25
C ASP A 55 -0.99 0.82 6.62
N ILE A 56 -1.82 0.51 5.61
CA ILE A 56 -3.10 -0.16 5.82
C ILE A 56 -3.26 -1.23 4.75
N MET A 57 -3.50 -2.46 5.18
CA MET A 57 -3.74 -3.58 4.26
C MET A 57 -4.83 -4.51 4.80
N PHE A 58 -5.50 -5.22 3.91
CA PHE A 58 -6.48 -6.24 4.27
C PHE A 58 -6.58 -7.31 3.18
N PRO A 59 -6.93 -8.57 3.57
CA PRO A 59 -7.07 -9.65 2.61
C PRO A 59 -8.24 -9.40 1.65
N LEU A 60 -8.05 -9.75 0.38
CA LEU A 60 -9.10 -9.65 -0.65
C LEU A 60 -10.18 -10.72 -0.50
N ASP A 61 -9.84 -11.84 0.12
CA ASP A 61 -10.78 -12.92 0.41
C ASP A 61 -11.57 -12.58 1.69
N GLN A 62 -12.87 -12.33 1.53
CA GLN A 62 -13.79 -11.97 2.60
C GLN A 62 -13.30 -10.79 3.47
N PRO A 63 -13.12 -9.61 2.89
CA PRO A 63 -12.64 -8.47 3.66
C PRO A 63 -13.63 -8.13 4.79
N LYS A 64 -13.08 -8.01 6.00
CA LYS A 64 -13.81 -7.63 7.21
C LYS A 64 -13.05 -6.52 7.91
N GLN A 65 -13.77 -5.67 8.63
CA GLN A 65 -13.12 -4.62 9.42
C GLN A 65 -12.10 -5.18 10.41
N SER A 66 -12.38 -6.35 11.00
CA SER A 66 -11.46 -7.05 11.92
C SER A 66 -10.23 -7.64 11.23
N SER A 67 -10.18 -7.72 9.90
CA SER A 67 -9.03 -8.22 9.12
C SER A 67 -8.09 -7.13 8.62
N ILE A 68 -8.40 -5.86 8.92
CA ILE A 68 -7.54 -4.72 8.58
C ILE A 68 -6.29 -4.77 9.45
N ILE A 69 -5.12 -4.70 8.80
CA ILE A 69 -3.81 -4.59 9.45
C ILE A 69 -3.32 -3.16 9.25
N GLU A 70 -2.99 -2.50 10.33
CA GLU A 70 -2.44 -1.15 10.34
C GLU A 70 -1.05 -1.15 10.97
N CYS A 71 -0.11 -0.48 10.32
CA CYS A 71 1.26 -0.30 10.82
C CYS A 71 1.68 1.16 10.72
N ASP A 72 2.18 1.73 11.81
CA ASP A 72 2.89 3.01 11.75
C ASP A 72 4.34 2.75 11.36
N LEU A 73 4.77 3.35 10.25
CA LEU A 73 6.10 3.16 9.67
C LEU A 73 6.81 4.49 9.52
N GLU A 74 8.12 4.46 9.71
CA GLU A 74 9.01 5.61 9.54
C GLU A 74 10.24 5.25 8.70
N ALA A 75 11.07 6.24 8.38
CA ALA A 75 12.28 6.04 7.59
C ALA A 75 13.16 4.91 8.16
N GLY A 76 13.50 3.94 7.32
CA GLY A 76 14.23 2.72 7.66
C GLY A 76 13.36 1.48 7.82
N ASP A 77 12.04 1.64 7.97
CA ASP A 77 11.12 0.50 8.09
C ASP A 77 10.85 -0.15 6.74
N VAL A 78 10.64 -1.46 6.79
CA VAL A 78 10.32 -2.30 5.64
C VAL A 78 9.19 -3.25 6.01
N ILE A 79 8.19 -3.37 5.15
CA ILE A 79 7.13 -4.38 5.31
C ILE A 79 6.92 -5.17 4.03
N VAL A 80 6.32 -6.32 4.17
CA VAL A 80 5.87 -7.17 3.06
C VAL A 80 4.36 -7.15 2.98
N ILE A 81 3.83 -6.87 1.79
CA ILE A 81 2.40 -6.88 1.50
C ILE A 81 2.12 -8.09 0.60
N PRO A 82 1.39 -9.11 1.10
CA PRO A 82 1.08 -10.30 0.32
C PRO A 82 0.24 -10.00 -0.93
N ASN A 83 0.37 -10.83 -1.94
CA ASN A 83 -0.29 -10.63 -3.25
C ASN A 83 -1.83 -10.73 -3.21
N ASN A 84 -2.39 -11.30 -2.16
CA ASN A 84 -3.84 -11.41 -1.95
C ASN A 84 -4.40 -10.32 -1.03
N PHE A 85 -3.68 -9.20 -0.88
CA PHE A 85 -4.09 -8.06 -0.06
C PHE A 85 -4.35 -6.82 -0.91
N ALA A 86 -5.37 -6.06 -0.57
CA ALA A 86 -5.49 -4.66 -0.95
C ALA A 86 -4.64 -3.81 -0.01
N HIS A 87 -4.05 -2.76 -0.52
CA HIS A 87 -3.07 -1.97 0.19
C HIS A 87 -3.27 -0.47 -0.04
N GLY A 88 -3.10 0.30 1.00
CA GLY A 88 -3.06 1.76 0.96
C GLY A 88 -2.18 2.32 2.06
N PHE A 89 -1.94 3.62 2.02
CA PHE A 89 -1.22 4.32 3.05
C PHE A 89 -1.71 5.76 3.22
N TYR A 90 -1.43 6.31 4.39
CA TYR A 90 -1.70 7.68 4.76
C TYR A 90 -0.43 8.37 5.23
N THR A 91 -0.09 9.54 4.65
CA THR A 91 1.14 10.27 5.03
C THR A 91 0.94 11.00 6.36
N LYS A 92 1.77 10.68 7.35
CA LYS A 92 1.77 11.30 8.69
C LYS A 92 2.72 12.49 8.79
N SER A 93 3.61 12.64 7.81
CA SER A 93 4.54 13.77 7.70
C SER A 93 4.55 14.31 6.27
N ARG A 94 5.22 15.44 6.06
CA ARG A 94 5.54 15.96 4.72
C ARG A 94 6.74 15.22 4.13
N ASN A 95 6.90 15.33 2.82
CA ASN A 95 8.07 14.81 2.07
C ASN A 95 8.32 13.32 2.30
N VAL A 96 7.27 12.51 2.19
CA VAL A 96 7.37 11.05 2.30
C VAL A 96 7.92 10.47 1.01
N LEU A 97 8.95 9.62 1.11
CA LEU A 97 9.54 8.89 0.01
C LEU A 97 9.48 7.39 0.27
N LEU A 98 8.77 6.69 -0.59
CA LEU A 98 8.56 5.24 -0.52
C LEU A 98 9.14 4.56 -1.76
N GLN A 99 9.61 3.33 -1.59
CA GLN A 99 9.98 2.44 -2.67
C GLN A 99 9.24 1.12 -2.54
N TYR A 100 8.68 0.67 -3.66
CA TYR A 100 8.06 -0.64 -3.80
C TYR A 100 8.92 -1.53 -4.68
N LEU A 101 9.17 -2.74 -4.22
CA LEU A 101 9.73 -3.84 -5.01
C LEU A 101 8.64 -4.89 -5.16
N MET A 102 8.35 -5.28 -6.40
CA MET A 102 7.23 -6.16 -6.71
C MET A 102 7.67 -7.35 -7.55
N ASP A 103 7.10 -8.52 -7.28
CA ASP A 103 7.44 -9.78 -7.94
C ASP A 103 6.67 -10.02 -9.25
N GLN A 104 5.81 -9.09 -9.65
CA GLN A 104 5.08 -9.13 -10.91
C GLN A 104 5.06 -7.75 -11.54
N LYS A 105 5.06 -7.71 -12.88
CA LYS A 105 4.99 -6.46 -13.65
C LYS A 105 3.68 -5.73 -13.41
N PHE A 106 3.70 -4.42 -13.62
CA PHE A 106 2.48 -3.62 -13.64
C PHE A 106 1.62 -3.99 -14.86
N SER A 107 0.35 -4.30 -14.62
CA SER A 107 -0.64 -4.58 -15.65
C SER A 107 -1.85 -3.68 -15.49
N PRO A 108 -2.00 -2.61 -16.33
CA PRO A 108 -3.11 -1.68 -16.23
C PRO A 108 -4.49 -2.36 -16.35
N GLU A 109 -4.59 -3.40 -17.16
CA GLU A 109 -5.85 -4.16 -17.36
C GLU A 109 -6.28 -4.96 -16.12
N HIS A 110 -5.32 -5.32 -15.25
CA HIS A 110 -5.56 -6.07 -14.03
C HIS A 110 -5.52 -5.20 -12.76
N TYR A 111 -5.17 -3.92 -12.92
CA TYR A 111 -5.15 -2.97 -11.82
C TYR A 111 -6.57 -2.70 -11.30
N SER A 112 -6.74 -2.78 -10.00
CA SER A 112 -8.02 -2.58 -9.34
C SER A 112 -7.82 -2.00 -7.94
N GLY A 113 -8.93 -1.69 -7.29
CA GLY A 113 -8.89 -1.17 -5.93
C GLY A 113 -10.26 -0.95 -5.34
N PHE A 114 -10.25 -0.38 -4.15
CA PHE A 114 -11.43 0.07 -3.43
C PHE A 114 -11.29 1.52 -3.01
N SER A 115 -12.39 2.26 -3.05
CA SER A 115 -12.44 3.61 -2.51
C SER A 115 -12.09 3.59 -1.00
N PRO A 116 -11.23 4.50 -0.53
CA PRO A 116 -10.88 4.54 0.89
C PRO A 116 -11.94 5.20 1.77
N LEU A 117 -13.03 5.71 1.21
CA LEU A 117 -14.01 6.53 1.93
C LEU A 117 -14.65 5.79 3.10
N GLU A 118 -15.01 4.52 2.93
CA GLU A 118 -15.58 3.71 4.01
C GLU A 118 -14.60 3.56 5.19
N TYR A 119 -13.32 3.31 4.87
CA TYR A 119 -12.28 3.25 5.89
C TYR A 119 -12.11 4.60 6.59
N ILE A 120 -12.02 5.68 5.83
CA ILE A 120 -11.81 7.05 6.36
C ILE A 120 -12.97 7.47 7.27
N ASN A 121 -14.21 7.18 6.90
CA ASN A 121 -15.37 7.54 7.67
C ASN A 121 -15.47 6.80 9.01
N ASN A 122 -14.85 5.65 9.13
CA ASN A 122 -14.85 4.81 10.33
C ASN A 122 -13.60 4.91 11.21
N HIS A 123 -12.62 5.74 10.80
CA HIS A 123 -11.36 5.92 11.53
C HIS A 123 -11.10 7.41 11.79
N PRO A 124 -10.56 7.76 12.96
CA PRO A 124 -10.24 9.15 13.27
C PRO A 124 -9.01 9.62 12.50
N PHE A 125 -9.11 10.79 11.89
CA PHE A 125 -7.99 11.53 11.30
C PHE A 125 -7.93 12.93 11.91
N ASP A 126 -6.74 13.46 12.11
CA ASP A 126 -6.55 14.82 12.65
C ASP A 126 -7.08 15.90 11.69
N SER A 127 -7.11 15.59 10.40
CA SER A 127 -7.66 16.45 9.35
C SER A 127 -8.19 15.58 8.21
N GLU A 128 -9.06 16.15 7.39
CA GLU A 128 -9.63 15.44 6.25
C GLU A 128 -8.51 14.96 5.29
N PRO A 129 -8.45 13.65 4.98
CA PRO A 129 -7.44 13.13 4.08
C PRO A 129 -7.57 13.68 2.65
N ILE A 130 -6.43 13.99 2.04
CA ILE A 130 -6.33 14.36 0.62
C ILE A 130 -6.36 13.07 -0.20
N ILE A 131 -7.39 12.89 -1.01
CA ILE A 131 -7.60 11.69 -1.83
C ILE A 131 -7.66 12.09 -3.30
N SER A 132 -6.97 11.33 -4.16
CA SER A 132 -7.07 11.55 -5.62
C SER A 132 -8.50 11.28 -6.12
N ILE A 133 -8.91 11.97 -7.18
CA ILE A 133 -10.21 11.72 -7.83
C ILE A 133 -10.30 10.25 -8.28
N LYS A 134 -9.21 9.70 -8.78
CA LYS A 134 -9.13 8.28 -9.19
C LYS A 134 -9.44 7.34 -8.03
N ASP A 135 -8.80 7.52 -6.88
CA ASP A 135 -9.00 6.64 -5.73
C ASP A 135 -10.39 6.82 -5.11
N ARG A 136 -10.90 8.04 -5.08
CA ARG A 136 -12.25 8.35 -4.60
C ARG A 136 -13.34 7.64 -5.42
N ASN A 137 -13.11 7.45 -6.72
CA ASN A 137 -14.04 6.84 -7.67
C ASN A 137 -13.84 5.31 -7.85
N LEU A 138 -12.95 4.69 -7.10
CA LEU A 138 -12.86 3.24 -7.06
C LEU A 138 -14.15 2.62 -6.47
N PRO A 139 -14.42 1.33 -6.74
CA PRO A 139 -15.55 0.63 -6.14
C PRO A 139 -15.58 0.75 -4.62
N ASP A 140 -16.78 0.86 -4.05
CA ASP A 140 -16.95 0.93 -2.61
C ASP A 140 -16.46 -0.35 -1.92
N LEU A 141 -15.77 -0.17 -0.82
CA LEU A 141 -15.41 -1.25 0.08
C LEU A 141 -16.61 -1.51 1.02
N LYS A 142 -17.10 -2.73 1.02
CA LYS A 142 -18.15 -3.20 1.95
C LYS A 142 -17.54 -4.25 2.86
N PHE A 143 -17.45 -3.91 4.13
CA PHE A 143 -17.06 -4.84 5.18
C PHE A 143 -18.24 -5.60 5.73
#